data_ff7452ae45e39b7204c36310e30d5c3c
#
_entry.id   ff7452ae45e39b7204c36310e30d5c3c
#
_cell.length_a   1.000
_cell.length_b   1.000
_cell.length_c   1.000
_cell.angle_alpha   90.00
_cell.angle_beta   90.00
_cell.angle_gamma   90.00
#
_symmetry.space_group_name_H-M   'P 1'
#
loop_
_entity.id
_entity.type
_entity.pdbx_description
1 polymer ?
#
loop_
_entity_poly.entity_id
_entity_poly.type
_entity_poly.pdbx_seq_one_letter_code
_entity_poly.pdbx_strand_id
1 'polypeptide(L)'
;MRRITRIATVGVASAALALTATACGGKTSSDSGSDGADKAAIAYDIGGRGDQSFNDAAYAGLAQAEKDLDIDGNEAEPSDGESDADKVQRLTELARAGNNPVIGVGFAYAPAIKKVAPKFPKTTFGIIDDASVTGKNIANIVFNEEQGSYLAGVAAAKVTKTKTVGFIGGVETPLIKKFEAGYAQGVKDTDPTVKVLPQYLTQPPNFDGFSKPDLGKAAAQGQLDKNADVIYSAAGLAGSGAIEAASKAKKWNIGVDSDQYNQAGLANYKESILTSVTKDVSDAVFNLIKSVQDGKPQSGEIRYGLDKDGVGLSMSNPAFTEMKDVIAAVDRAKQEIIDGKITVKTAP
;
A
#
# COMPACT_ATOMS: atom_id res chain seq x y z
N MET A 1 -39.66 50.35 -36.80
CA MET A 1 -39.66 51.03 -38.15
C MET A 1 -38.78 50.13 -39.06
N ARG A 2 -39.50 49.70 -40.08
CA ARG A 2 -39.06 49.48 -41.48
C ARG A 2 -37.84 48.55 -41.70
N ARG A 3 -38.10 47.37 -42.23
CA ARG A 3 -38.29 46.98 -43.65
C ARG A 3 -36.92 46.67 -44.29
N ILE A 4 -36.69 45.73 -45.12
CA ILE A 4 -37.32 44.80 -46.06
C ILE A 4 -36.17 44.04 -46.79
N THR A 5 -36.20 42.74 -46.92
CA THR A 5 -36.46 41.85 -48.05
C THR A 5 -35.56 41.99 -49.31
N ARG A 6 -35.02 40.89 -49.83
CA ARG A 6 -35.25 40.26 -51.16
C ARG A 6 -34.08 39.28 -51.47
N ILE A 7 -34.29 38.00 -51.61
CA ILE A 7 -34.90 37.11 -52.61
C ILE A 7 -34.07 37.02 -53.92
N ALA A 8 -33.85 35.75 -54.27
CA ALA A 8 -33.81 35.11 -55.58
C ALA A 8 -32.39 34.94 -56.18
N THR A 9 -32.02 33.94 -56.90
CA THR A 9 -32.70 32.83 -57.65
C THR A 9 -31.67 31.78 -58.05
N VAL A 10 -31.99 30.51 -57.91
CA VAL A 10 -32.07 29.41 -58.88
C VAL A 10 -30.96 29.29 -59.95
N GLY A 11 -30.36 28.15 -60.00
CA GLY A 11 -29.61 27.62 -61.13
C GLY A 11 -29.41 26.11 -61.00
N VAL A 12 -30.31 25.36 -61.62
CA VAL A 12 -30.29 23.91 -61.83
C VAL A 12 -29.37 23.63 -63.03
N ALA A 13 -28.43 22.70 -62.89
CA ALA A 13 -27.90 22.00 -64.04
C ALA A 13 -27.54 20.57 -63.65
N SER A 14 -28.30 19.66 -64.24
CA SER A 14 -28.12 18.22 -64.22
C SER A 14 -27.05 17.79 -65.23
N ALA A 15 -26.23 16.78 -64.89
CA ALA A 15 -25.73 15.79 -65.86
C ALA A 15 -24.90 14.71 -65.16
N ALA A 16 -25.42 13.53 -65.07
CA ALA A 16 -25.03 12.27 -65.71
C ALA A 16 -23.83 11.51 -65.13
N LEU A 17 -24.21 10.37 -64.57
CA LEU A 17 -23.56 9.05 -64.47
C LEU A 17 -22.17 8.86 -65.08
N ALA A 18 -21.27 8.30 -64.26
CA ALA A 18 -20.36 7.24 -64.63
C ALA A 18 -20.12 6.31 -63.42
N LEU A 19 -20.65 5.08 -63.50
CA LEU A 19 -20.30 3.96 -62.65
C LEU A 19 -18.91 3.48 -63.04
N THR A 20 -17.98 3.56 -62.09
CA THR A 20 -16.76 2.69 -62.10
C THR A 20 -16.71 1.98 -60.79
N ALA A 21 -17.05 0.69 -60.86
CA ALA A 21 -16.82 -0.26 -59.78
C ALA A 21 -15.31 -0.54 -59.70
N THR A 22 -14.63 0.02 -58.72
CA THR A 22 -13.33 -0.46 -58.32
C THR A 22 -13.52 -1.15 -56.96
N ALA A 23 -13.46 -2.48 -57.02
CA ALA A 23 -13.30 -3.33 -55.85
C ALA A 23 -11.93 -3.03 -55.24
N CYS A 24 -11.88 -2.16 -54.23
CA CYS A 24 -10.76 -2.10 -53.30
C CYS A 24 -11.13 -2.91 -52.07
N GLY A 25 -10.36 -4.01 -51.90
CA GLY A 25 -10.46 -4.87 -50.73
C GLY A 25 -10.43 -4.05 -49.46
N GLY A 26 -11.53 -4.09 -48.76
CA GLY A 26 -11.56 -3.67 -47.36
C GLY A 26 -10.57 -4.53 -46.60
N LYS A 27 -9.45 -3.95 -46.16
CA LYS A 27 -8.79 -4.42 -44.97
C LYS A 27 -9.84 -4.27 -43.88
N THR A 28 -10.46 -5.36 -43.52
CA THR A 28 -10.98 -5.54 -42.17
C THR A 28 -9.73 -5.36 -41.30
N SER A 29 -9.55 -4.16 -40.73
CA SER A 29 -8.83 -4.03 -39.53
C SER A 29 -9.56 -4.96 -38.54
N SER A 30 -9.01 -6.15 -38.38
CA SER A 30 -9.23 -6.93 -37.20
C SER A 30 -8.79 -6.00 -36.07
N ASP A 31 -9.77 -5.36 -35.47
CA ASP A 31 -9.65 -4.80 -34.15
C ASP A 31 -9.38 -6.01 -33.24
N SER A 32 -8.11 -6.44 -33.23
CA SER A 32 -7.56 -7.19 -32.14
C SER A 32 -7.49 -6.17 -31.01
N GLY A 33 -8.62 -5.98 -30.35
CA GLY A 33 -8.65 -5.35 -29.06
C GLY A 33 -7.58 -6.04 -28.23
N SER A 34 -6.51 -5.37 -27.96
CA SER A 34 -5.62 -5.77 -26.90
C SER A 34 -6.51 -5.83 -25.66
N ASP A 35 -6.76 -7.04 -25.13
CA ASP A 35 -7.35 -7.22 -23.80
C ASP A 35 -6.38 -6.64 -22.71
N GLY A 36 -5.50 -5.72 -23.09
CA GLY A 36 -4.61 -4.99 -22.21
C GLY A 36 -5.38 -3.98 -21.38
N ALA A 37 -5.03 -3.84 -20.13
CA ALA A 37 -5.65 -2.89 -19.24
C ALA A 37 -5.23 -1.47 -19.63
N ASP A 38 -6.11 -0.75 -20.31
CA ASP A 38 -5.92 0.69 -20.54
C ASP A 38 -6.24 1.50 -19.27
N LYS A 39 -6.85 0.86 -18.25
CA LYS A 39 -7.29 1.48 -17.01
C LYS A 39 -7.09 0.54 -15.83
N ALA A 40 -6.54 1.09 -14.74
CA ALA A 40 -6.46 0.40 -13.46
C ALA A 40 -7.13 1.23 -12.36
N ALA A 41 -7.55 0.60 -11.29
CA ALA A 41 -8.13 1.32 -10.16
C ALA A 41 -7.62 0.82 -8.81
N ILE A 42 -7.48 1.77 -7.88
CA ILE A 42 -7.21 1.49 -6.46
C ILE A 42 -8.38 2.00 -5.63
N ALA A 43 -8.83 1.17 -4.69
CA ALA A 43 -9.75 1.56 -3.63
C ALA A 43 -8.97 1.54 -2.31
N TYR A 44 -8.78 2.71 -1.72
CA TYR A 44 -7.94 2.88 -0.53
C TYR A 44 -8.58 2.32 0.75
N ASP A 45 -7.72 1.96 1.71
CA ASP A 45 -8.10 1.55 3.05
C ASP A 45 -8.34 2.76 3.96
N ILE A 46 -8.79 2.50 5.17
CA ILE A 46 -9.04 3.46 6.23
C ILE A 46 -7.82 4.37 6.41
N GLY A 47 -8.06 5.67 6.46
CA GLY A 47 -7.03 6.69 6.46
C GLY A 47 -6.86 7.37 5.10
N GLY A 48 -7.11 6.66 4.00
CA GLY A 48 -7.03 7.22 2.64
C GLY A 48 -5.64 7.72 2.26
N ARG A 49 -5.61 8.52 1.19
CA ARG A 49 -4.40 9.20 0.72
C ARG A 49 -3.88 10.21 1.75
N GLY A 50 -2.56 10.36 1.77
CA GLY A 50 -1.87 11.26 2.70
C GLY A 50 -1.52 10.62 4.03
N ASP A 51 -1.64 9.29 4.14
CA ASP A 51 -1.27 8.55 5.35
C ASP A 51 0.25 8.46 5.58
N GLN A 52 1.05 8.89 4.59
CA GLN A 52 2.51 8.82 4.59
C GLN A 52 3.04 7.38 4.80
N SER A 53 2.22 6.37 4.49
CA SER A 53 2.45 4.96 4.81
C SER A 53 1.88 4.05 3.72
N PHE A 54 0.84 3.26 4.04
CA PHE A 54 0.30 2.15 3.27
C PHE A 54 -0.47 2.59 2.00
N ASN A 55 -1.41 3.53 2.14
CA ASN A 55 -2.20 4.02 1.01
C ASN A 55 -1.34 4.84 0.03
N ASP A 56 -0.44 5.67 0.56
CA ASP A 56 0.50 6.43 -0.28
C ASP A 56 1.48 5.51 -1.02
N ALA A 57 1.87 4.36 -0.43
CA ALA A 57 2.67 3.34 -1.12
C ALA A 57 1.89 2.68 -2.27
N ALA A 58 0.61 2.36 -2.06
CA ALA A 58 -0.24 1.82 -3.12
C ALA A 58 -0.41 2.80 -4.28
N TYR A 59 -0.63 4.09 -3.96
CA TYR A 59 -0.67 5.14 -4.97
C TYR A 59 0.62 5.27 -5.77
N ALA A 60 1.76 5.19 -5.11
CA ALA A 60 3.04 5.28 -5.81
C ALA A 60 3.17 4.21 -6.90
N GLY A 61 2.66 3.00 -6.65
CA GLY A 61 2.61 1.93 -7.66
C GLY A 61 1.65 2.22 -8.81
N LEU A 62 0.48 2.83 -8.54
CA LEU A 62 -0.45 3.26 -9.59
C LEU A 62 0.17 4.38 -10.43
N ALA A 63 0.73 5.42 -9.80
CA ALA A 63 1.36 6.54 -10.47
C ALA A 63 2.57 6.10 -11.32
N GLN A 64 3.32 5.10 -10.87
CA GLN A 64 4.37 4.49 -11.67
C GLN A 64 3.78 3.76 -12.89
N ALA A 65 2.68 3.03 -12.71
CA ALA A 65 2.03 2.34 -13.83
C ALA A 65 1.45 3.32 -14.85
N GLU A 66 0.83 4.42 -14.42
CA GLU A 66 0.38 5.49 -15.33
C GLU A 66 1.52 6.03 -16.18
N LYS A 67 2.68 6.29 -15.54
CA LYS A 67 3.84 6.85 -16.22
C LYS A 67 4.54 5.86 -17.17
N ASP A 68 4.74 4.61 -16.71
CA ASP A 68 5.64 3.67 -17.37
C ASP A 68 4.88 2.72 -18.32
N LEU A 69 3.57 2.57 -18.14
CA LEU A 69 2.70 1.67 -18.90
C LEU A 69 1.66 2.40 -19.76
N ASP A 70 1.58 3.73 -19.66
CA ASP A 70 0.63 4.59 -20.42
C ASP A 70 -0.84 4.15 -20.20
N ILE A 71 -1.23 3.97 -18.95
CA ILE A 71 -2.59 3.61 -18.54
C ILE A 71 -3.28 4.74 -17.80
N ASP A 72 -4.61 4.75 -17.78
CA ASP A 72 -5.42 5.62 -16.93
C ASP A 72 -5.55 5.02 -15.53
N GLY A 73 -5.08 5.73 -14.50
CA GLY A 73 -5.26 5.39 -13.09
C GLY A 73 -6.52 6.00 -12.50
N ASN A 74 -7.30 5.21 -11.77
CA ASN A 74 -8.47 5.66 -11.05
C ASN A 74 -8.31 5.40 -9.55
N GLU A 75 -8.72 6.35 -8.74
CA GLU A 75 -8.61 6.30 -7.28
C GLU A 75 -9.99 6.40 -6.63
N ALA A 76 -10.20 5.68 -5.53
CA ALA A 76 -11.43 5.78 -4.75
C ALA A 76 -11.10 5.81 -3.25
N GLU A 77 -11.47 6.92 -2.61
CA GLU A 77 -11.25 7.16 -1.20
C GLU A 77 -12.25 6.42 -0.30
N PRO A 78 -11.86 5.99 0.90
CA PRO A 78 -12.78 5.49 1.90
C PRO A 78 -13.63 6.63 2.47
N SER A 79 -14.78 6.28 3.03
CA SER A 79 -15.60 7.19 3.82
C SER A 79 -15.47 6.86 5.31
N ASP A 80 -15.51 7.87 6.17
CA ASP A 80 -15.49 7.64 7.61
C ASP A 80 -16.66 6.74 8.04
N GLY A 81 -16.35 5.67 8.77
CA GLY A 81 -17.34 4.72 9.26
C GLY A 81 -18.02 3.88 8.19
N GLU A 82 -17.42 3.76 7.00
CA GLU A 82 -17.98 2.99 5.89
C GLU A 82 -18.25 1.52 6.24
N SER A 83 -19.31 1.00 5.64
CA SER A 83 -19.71 -0.40 5.77
C SER A 83 -19.09 -1.30 4.67
N ASP A 84 -19.21 -2.61 4.84
CA ASP A 84 -18.91 -3.57 3.76
C ASP A 84 -19.75 -3.32 2.50
N ALA A 85 -20.97 -2.77 2.64
CA ALA A 85 -21.82 -2.46 1.49
C ALA A 85 -21.25 -1.30 0.68
N ASP A 86 -20.68 -0.29 1.31
CA ASP A 86 -20.04 0.84 0.65
C ASP A 86 -18.80 0.36 -0.14
N LYS A 87 -18.00 -0.54 0.45
CA LYS A 87 -16.86 -1.17 -0.25
C LYS A 87 -17.31 -2.00 -1.45
N VAL A 88 -18.41 -2.76 -1.32
CA VAL A 88 -19.00 -3.53 -2.44
C VAL A 88 -19.46 -2.60 -3.55
N GLN A 89 -20.11 -1.48 -3.22
CA GLN A 89 -20.55 -0.50 -4.19
C GLN A 89 -19.34 0.11 -4.92
N ARG A 90 -18.34 0.57 -4.20
CA ARG A 90 -17.09 1.16 -4.72
C ARG A 90 -16.41 0.24 -5.72
N LEU A 91 -16.12 -1.01 -5.32
CA LEU A 91 -15.49 -1.98 -6.23
C LEU A 91 -16.36 -2.29 -7.45
N THR A 92 -17.69 -2.33 -7.29
CA THR A 92 -18.62 -2.57 -8.39
C THR A 92 -18.61 -1.42 -9.40
N GLU A 93 -18.56 -0.17 -8.92
CA GLU A 93 -18.50 1.02 -9.77
C GLU A 93 -17.17 1.09 -10.52
N LEU A 94 -16.05 0.83 -9.85
CA LEU A 94 -14.73 0.78 -10.49
C LEU A 94 -14.66 -0.30 -11.58
N ALA A 95 -15.17 -1.50 -11.31
CA ALA A 95 -15.20 -2.58 -12.31
C ALA A 95 -16.14 -2.26 -13.49
N ARG A 96 -17.31 -1.64 -13.24
CA ARG A 96 -18.23 -1.20 -14.30
C ARG A 96 -17.66 -0.09 -15.17
N ALA A 97 -16.79 0.76 -14.62
CA ALA A 97 -16.10 1.80 -15.36
C ALA A 97 -15.00 1.25 -16.30
N GLY A 98 -14.83 -0.08 -16.32
CA GLY A 98 -13.89 -0.76 -17.20
C GLY A 98 -12.46 -0.83 -16.64
N ASN A 99 -12.25 -0.54 -15.36
CA ASN A 99 -10.92 -0.70 -14.76
C ASN A 99 -10.54 -2.18 -14.64
N ASN A 100 -9.32 -2.49 -15.03
CA ASN A 100 -8.73 -3.81 -14.92
C ASN A 100 -7.20 -3.70 -14.80
N PRO A 101 -6.60 -3.99 -13.62
CA PRO A 101 -7.22 -4.53 -12.42
C PRO A 101 -8.00 -3.50 -11.58
N VAL A 102 -8.81 -4.00 -10.64
CA VAL A 102 -9.36 -3.24 -9.52
C VAL A 102 -8.73 -3.76 -8.24
N ILE A 103 -8.01 -2.90 -7.53
CA ILE A 103 -7.22 -3.27 -6.36
C ILE A 103 -7.84 -2.69 -5.09
N GLY A 104 -8.26 -3.55 -4.17
CA GLY A 104 -8.62 -3.17 -2.81
C GLY A 104 -7.36 -3.14 -1.93
N VAL A 105 -7.06 -1.98 -1.40
CA VAL A 105 -5.93 -1.78 -0.49
C VAL A 105 -6.38 -2.17 0.92
N GLY A 106 -5.77 -3.24 1.46
CA GLY A 106 -6.04 -3.70 2.81
C GLY A 106 -7.07 -4.83 2.94
N PHE A 107 -6.87 -5.62 4.00
CA PHE A 107 -7.66 -6.82 4.32
C PHE A 107 -9.16 -6.53 4.49
N ALA A 108 -9.54 -5.31 4.83
CA ALA A 108 -10.95 -4.92 5.01
C ALA A 108 -11.77 -5.02 3.73
N TYR A 109 -11.13 -5.16 2.56
CA TYR A 109 -11.81 -5.42 1.28
C TYR A 109 -12.18 -6.87 1.04
N ALA A 110 -11.71 -7.83 1.84
CA ALA A 110 -11.96 -9.27 1.61
C ALA A 110 -13.45 -9.61 1.45
N PRO A 111 -14.39 -9.15 2.32
CA PRO A 111 -15.82 -9.43 2.14
C PRO A 111 -16.40 -8.83 0.85
N ALA A 112 -15.92 -7.66 0.43
CA ALA A 112 -16.38 -6.98 -0.77
C ALA A 112 -15.87 -7.67 -2.03
N ILE A 113 -14.59 -8.01 -2.11
CA ILE A 113 -14.00 -8.73 -3.25
C ILE A 113 -14.66 -10.09 -3.43
N LYS A 114 -14.91 -10.83 -2.34
CA LYS A 114 -15.65 -12.10 -2.38
C LYS A 114 -17.03 -11.99 -3.05
N LYS A 115 -17.71 -10.84 -2.86
CA LYS A 115 -19.05 -10.60 -3.43
C LYS A 115 -19.00 -10.05 -4.86
N VAL A 116 -17.96 -9.29 -5.21
CA VAL A 116 -17.88 -8.54 -6.48
C VAL A 116 -17.13 -9.33 -7.55
N ALA A 117 -15.99 -9.93 -7.27
CA ALA A 117 -15.14 -10.60 -8.27
C ALA A 117 -15.88 -11.67 -9.11
N PRO A 118 -16.78 -12.50 -8.55
CA PRO A 118 -17.54 -13.47 -9.36
C PRO A 118 -18.49 -12.83 -10.39
N LYS A 119 -18.88 -11.57 -10.20
CA LYS A 119 -19.78 -10.84 -11.11
C LYS A 119 -19.05 -10.22 -12.30
N PHE A 120 -17.74 -10.11 -12.22
CA PHE A 120 -16.85 -9.51 -13.22
C PHE A 120 -15.71 -10.49 -13.57
N PRO A 121 -16.01 -11.63 -14.21
CA PRO A 121 -15.03 -12.71 -14.40
C PRO A 121 -13.85 -12.34 -15.35
N LYS A 122 -13.97 -11.23 -16.09
CA LYS A 122 -12.91 -10.70 -16.97
C LYS A 122 -12.05 -9.63 -16.31
N THR A 123 -12.46 -9.13 -15.14
CA THR A 123 -11.71 -8.15 -14.35
C THR A 123 -10.86 -8.86 -13.30
N THR A 124 -9.59 -8.55 -13.26
CA THR A 124 -8.69 -8.99 -12.19
C THR A 124 -8.91 -8.13 -10.96
N PHE A 125 -9.13 -8.78 -9.81
CA PHE A 125 -9.21 -8.09 -8.53
C PHE A 125 -7.94 -8.36 -7.73
N GLY A 126 -7.26 -7.29 -7.28
CA GLY A 126 -6.18 -7.38 -6.31
C GLY A 126 -6.71 -7.16 -4.90
N ILE A 127 -6.15 -7.86 -3.93
CA ILE A 127 -6.33 -7.52 -2.52
C ILE A 127 -4.97 -7.53 -1.83
N ILE A 128 -4.69 -6.46 -1.08
CA ILE A 128 -3.46 -6.33 -0.33
C ILE A 128 -3.73 -6.73 1.12
N ASP A 129 -2.81 -7.51 1.72
CA ASP A 129 -2.85 -7.96 3.11
C ASP A 129 -3.95 -8.97 3.46
N ASP A 130 -4.48 -9.68 2.46
CA ASP A 130 -5.42 -10.78 2.70
C ASP A 130 -5.21 -11.94 1.74
N ALA A 131 -5.29 -13.16 2.25
CA ALA A 131 -5.26 -14.40 1.48
C ALA A 131 -6.51 -15.28 1.72
N SER A 132 -7.53 -14.74 2.39
CA SER A 132 -8.73 -15.52 2.76
C SER A 132 -9.73 -15.71 1.62
N VAL A 133 -9.67 -14.84 0.60
CA VAL A 133 -10.58 -14.86 -0.54
C VAL A 133 -9.91 -15.48 -1.76
N THR A 134 -10.51 -16.51 -2.34
CA THR A 134 -9.95 -17.21 -3.49
C THR A 134 -10.85 -17.10 -4.70
N GLY A 135 -10.25 -17.02 -5.90
CA GLY A 135 -10.95 -16.96 -7.17
C GLY A 135 -9.98 -16.95 -8.34
N LYS A 136 -10.46 -17.31 -9.53
CA LYS A 136 -9.61 -17.37 -10.74
C LYS A 136 -9.09 -15.99 -11.17
N ASN A 137 -9.81 -14.94 -10.80
CA ASN A 137 -9.52 -13.55 -11.11
C ASN A 137 -9.20 -12.73 -9.85
N ILE A 138 -8.69 -13.36 -8.80
CA ILE A 138 -8.31 -12.71 -7.55
C ILE A 138 -6.81 -12.94 -7.31
N ALA A 139 -6.07 -11.86 -7.17
CA ALA A 139 -4.67 -11.83 -6.76
C ALA A 139 -4.56 -11.38 -5.30
N ASN A 140 -4.07 -12.27 -4.45
CA ASN A 140 -3.88 -12.03 -3.02
C ASN A 140 -2.43 -11.63 -2.77
N ILE A 141 -2.20 -10.35 -2.54
CA ILE A 141 -0.87 -9.79 -2.30
C ILE A 141 -0.63 -9.76 -0.79
N VAL A 142 0.32 -10.54 -0.32
CA VAL A 142 0.65 -10.66 1.11
C VAL A 142 2.15 -10.51 1.35
N PHE A 143 2.50 -10.06 2.53
CA PHE A 143 3.88 -9.79 2.92
C PHE A 143 4.28 -10.61 4.15
N ASN A 144 5.59 -10.78 4.32
CA ASN A 144 6.16 -11.35 5.55
C ASN A 144 6.55 -10.18 6.48
N GLU A 145 5.56 -9.49 7.01
CA GLU A 145 5.71 -8.28 7.82
C GLU A 145 6.55 -8.55 9.07
N GLU A 146 6.43 -9.76 9.62
CA GLU A 146 7.22 -10.21 10.75
C GLU A 146 8.72 -10.18 10.48
N GLN A 147 9.15 -10.46 9.23
CA GLN A 147 10.57 -10.46 8.87
C GLN A 147 11.17 -9.06 8.89
N GLY A 148 10.52 -8.08 8.27
CA GLY A 148 10.95 -6.67 8.33
C GLY A 148 10.93 -6.11 9.75
N SER A 149 9.90 -6.48 10.51
CA SER A 149 9.75 -6.07 11.92
C SER A 149 10.81 -6.70 12.83
N TYR A 150 11.26 -7.91 12.53
CA TYR A 150 12.39 -8.54 13.24
C TYR A 150 13.66 -7.68 13.10
N LEU A 151 13.95 -7.23 11.88
CA LEU A 151 15.11 -6.35 11.62
C LEU A 151 14.98 -5.03 12.40
N ALA A 152 13.78 -4.46 12.48
CA ALA A 152 13.51 -3.29 13.31
C ALA A 152 13.77 -3.55 14.80
N GLY A 153 13.40 -4.74 15.28
CA GLY A 153 13.70 -5.19 16.64
C GLY A 153 15.19 -5.28 16.93
N VAL A 154 15.97 -5.82 15.99
CA VAL A 154 17.45 -5.86 16.05
C VAL A 154 18.01 -4.44 16.15
N ALA A 155 17.57 -3.53 15.27
CA ALA A 155 18.00 -2.13 15.28
C ALA A 155 17.65 -1.44 16.61
N ALA A 156 16.40 -1.58 17.07
CA ALA A 156 15.94 -0.97 18.32
C ALA A 156 16.74 -1.46 19.54
N ALA A 157 17.00 -2.77 19.64
CA ALA A 157 17.78 -3.34 20.76
C ALA A 157 19.24 -2.85 20.79
N LYS A 158 19.82 -2.58 19.61
CA LYS A 158 21.16 -2.03 19.49
C LYS A 158 21.24 -0.53 19.82
N VAL A 159 20.19 0.24 19.50
CA VAL A 159 20.16 1.70 19.61
C VAL A 159 19.69 2.17 20.98
N THR A 160 18.82 1.41 21.65
CA THR A 160 18.25 1.81 22.95
C THR A 160 19.32 2.05 24.02
N LYS A 161 19.19 3.15 24.74
CA LYS A 161 20.04 3.48 25.90
C LYS A 161 19.35 3.17 27.24
N THR A 162 18.01 3.15 27.22
CA THR A 162 17.20 2.93 28.43
C THR A 162 16.82 1.47 28.66
N LYS A 163 17.15 0.59 27.70
CA LYS A 163 16.71 -0.81 27.69
C LYS A 163 15.18 -0.96 27.72
N THR A 164 14.47 0.03 27.19
CA THR A 164 13.01 0.01 27.05
C THR A 164 12.65 0.57 25.71
N VAL A 165 11.91 -0.22 24.92
CA VAL A 165 11.46 0.14 23.57
C VAL A 165 9.96 -0.07 23.46
N GLY A 166 9.30 0.71 22.60
CA GLY A 166 7.86 0.64 22.40
C GLY A 166 7.48 -0.03 21.10
N PHE A 167 6.31 -0.66 21.07
CA PHE A 167 5.59 -1.05 19.88
C PHE A 167 4.17 -0.48 19.96
N ILE A 168 3.73 0.18 18.88
CA ILE A 168 2.36 0.69 18.73
C ILE A 168 1.75 0.06 17.50
N GLY A 169 0.76 -0.80 17.69
CA GLY A 169 -0.07 -1.35 16.61
C GLY A 169 -1.35 -0.52 16.44
N GLY A 170 -1.78 -0.26 15.22
CA GLY A 170 -3.00 0.50 14.97
C GLY A 170 -4.24 -0.21 15.51
N VAL A 171 -4.58 -1.36 14.97
CA VAL A 171 -5.72 -2.17 15.40
C VAL A 171 -5.26 -3.58 15.75
N GLU A 172 -5.74 -4.13 16.86
CA GLU A 172 -5.39 -5.48 17.30
C GLU A 172 -5.99 -6.55 16.38
N THR A 173 -5.29 -6.85 15.30
CA THR A 173 -5.65 -7.87 14.30
C THR A 173 -4.54 -8.90 14.16
N PRO A 174 -4.81 -10.09 13.59
CA PRO A 174 -3.77 -11.08 13.30
C PRO A 174 -2.64 -10.52 12.41
N LEU A 175 -2.97 -9.62 11.46
CA LEU A 175 -1.98 -8.94 10.61
C LEU A 175 -1.03 -8.08 11.45
N ILE A 176 -1.55 -7.20 12.29
CA ILE A 176 -0.72 -6.29 13.10
C ILE A 176 0.06 -7.04 14.18
N LYS A 177 -0.46 -8.19 14.63
CA LYS A 177 0.28 -9.09 15.55
C LYS A 177 1.54 -9.67 14.93
N LYS A 178 1.64 -9.82 13.61
CA LYS A 178 2.89 -10.24 12.95
C LYS A 178 4.00 -9.20 13.12
N PHE A 179 3.66 -7.90 12.99
CA PHE A 179 4.60 -6.81 13.21
C PHE A 179 5.13 -6.82 14.66
N GLU A 180 4.24 -6.95 15.65
CA GLU A 180 4.63 -7.06 17.05
C GLU A 180 5.53 -8.27 17.29
N ALA A 181 5.11 -9.45 16.80
CA ALA A 181 5.82 -10.70 17.02
C ALA A 181 7.26 -10.67 16.49
N GLY A 182 7.42 -10.20 15.24
CA GLY A 182 8.73 -10.04 14.64
C GLY A 182 9.61 -9.05 15.42
N TYR A 183 9.05 -7.87 15.72
CA TYR A 183 9.76 -6.86 16.48
C TYR A 183 10.20 -7.34 17.87
N ALA A 184 9.28 -7.91 18.63
CA ALA A 184 9.57 -8.40 19.97
C ALA A 184 10.60 -9.55 19.95
N GLN A 185 10.50 -10.45 18.96
CA GLN A 185 11.50 -11.50 18.78
C GLN A 185 12.88 -10.92 18.44
N GLY A 186 12.98 -10.00 17.47
CA GLY A 186 14.24 -9.36 17.09
C GLY A 186 14.90 -8.61 18.25
N VAL A 187 14.12 -7.93 19.08
CA VAL A 187 14.60 -7.29 20.32
C VAL A 187 15.17 -8.35 21.26
N LYS A 188 14.39 -9.39 21.56
CA LYS A 188 14.77 -10.43 22.52
C LYS A 188 16.00 -11.23 22.10
N ASP A 189 16.09 -11.59 20.82
CA ASP A 189 17.20 -12.38 20.29
C ASP A 189 18.51 -11.55 20.25
N THR A 190 18.39 -10.23 20.13
CA THR A 190 19.54 -9.30 20.12
C THR A 190 20.00 -8.95 21.52
N ASP A 191 19.07 -8.61 22.41
CA ASP A 191 19.37 -8.29 23.82
C ASP A 191 18.16 -8.64 24.71
N PRO A 192 18.18 -9.78 25.42
CA PRO A 192 17.07 -10.23 26.26
C PRO A 192 16.81 -9.34 27.48
N THR A 193 17.68 -8.37 27.78
CA THR A 193 17.47 -7.39 28.88
C THR A 193 16.63 -6.20 28.47
N VAL A 194 16.39 -6.02 27.17
CA VAL A 194 15.55 -4.94 26.65
C VAL A 194 14.07 -5.29 26.80
N LYS A 195 13.34 -4.38 27.42
CA LYS A 195 11.90 -4.50 27.61
C LYS A 195 11.14 -3.91 26.41
N VAL A 196 10.22 -4.67 25.85
CA VAL A 196 9.25 -4.19 24.86
C VAL A 196 7.96 -3.80 25.56
N LEU A 197 7.40 -2.62 25.20
CA LEU A 197 6.10 -2.13 25.65
C LEU A 197 5.12 -2.19 24.47
N PRO A 198 4.37 -3.30 24.29
CA PRO A 198 3.39 -3.37 23.21
C PRO A 198 2.10 -2.65 23.61
N GLN A 199 1.46 -1.99 22.64
CA GLN A 199 0.16 -1.35 22.78
C GLN A 199 -0.56 -1.32 21.44
N TYR A 200 -1.85 -1.62 21.43
CA TYR A 200 -2.73 -1.41 20.28
C TYR A 200 -3.62 -0.19 20.56
N LEU A 201 -3.87 0.62 19.52
CA LEU A 201 -4.66 1.84 19.67
C LEU A 201 -6.15 1.52 19.78
N THR A 202 -6.63 0.56 19.00
CA THR A 202 -8.02 0.10 19.02
C THR A 202 -8.12 -1.40 18.78
N GLN A 203 -9.35 -1.93 18.86
CA GLN A 203 -9.69 -3.31 18.53
C GLN A 203 -10.90 -3.31 17.58
N PRO A 204 -11.04 -4.33 16.71
CA PRO A 204 -12.24 -4.47 15.89
C PRO A 204 -13.52 -4.45 16.75
N PRO A 205 -14.62 -3.83 16.30
CA PRO A 205 -14.81 -3.24 14.97
C PRO A 205 -14.33 -1.79 14.82
N ASN A 206 -13.64 -1.21 15.79
CA ASN A 206 -13.12 0.14 15.71
C ASN A 206 -11.76 0.15 15.00
N PHE A 207 -11.70 0.76 13.80
CA PHE A 207 -10.50 0.90 12.98
C PHE A 207 -9.85 2.29 13.04
N ASP A 208 -10.31 3.19 13.92
CA ASP A 208 -9.72 4.52 14.14
C ASP A 208 -8.22 4.47 14.48
N GLY A 209 -7.75 3.33 14.98
CA GLY A 209 -6.34 3.08 15.24
C GLY A 209 -5.41 3.20 14.01
N PHE A 210 -5.95 3.19 12.79
CA PHE A 210 -5.17 3.44 11.57
C PHE A 210 -5.28 4.88 11.06
N SER A 211 -6.28 5.67 11.52
CA SER A 211 -6.60 6.97 10.91
C SER A 211 -6.50 8.18 11.85
N LYS A 212 -6.35 7.97 13.17
CA LYS A 212 -6.39 9.07 14.16
C LYS A 212 -5.00 9.33 14.78
N PRO A 213 -4.24 10.34 14.31
CA PRO A 213 -2.90 10.67 14.84
C PRO A 213 -2.86 10.93 16.34
N ASP A 214 -3.93 11.49 16.91
CA ASP A 214 -3.98 11.77 18.35
C ASP A 214 -3.91 10.49 19.20
N LEU A 215 -4.45 9.37 18.71
CA LEU A 215 -4.32 8.07 19.40
C LEU A 215 -2.87 7.59 19.41
N GLY A 216 -2.18 7.67 18.27
CA GLY A 216 -0.76 7.32 18.17
C GLY A 216 0.12 8.20 19.05
N LYS A 217 -0.17 9.51 19.07
CA LYS A 217 0.54 10.47 19.92
C LYS A 217 0.39 10.18 21.40
N ALA A 218 -0.85 9.92 21.87
CA ALA A 218 -1.11 9.60 23.25
C ALA A 218 -0.45 8.28 23.68
N ALA A 219 -0.47 7.25 22.83
CA ALA A 219 0.18 5.98 23.10
C ALA A 219 1.71 6.14 23.19
N ALA A 220 2.32 6.87 22.24
CA ALA A 220 3.75 7.14 22.26
C ALA A 220 4.14 7.92 23.52
N GLN A 221 3.39 8.95 23.91
CA GLN A 221 3.65 9.68 25.15
C GLN A 221 3.63 8.74 26.37
N GLY A 222 2.64 7.86 26.48
CA GLY A 222 2.56 6.89 27.57
C GLY A 222 3.72 5.88 27.58
N GLN A 223 4.33 5.56 26.44
CA GLN A 223 5.53 4.72 26.37
C GLN A 223 6.80 5.52 26.72
N LEU A 224 6.90 6.77 26.27
CA LEU A 224 7.99 7.70 26.63
C LEU A 224 8.04 7.94 28.15
N ASP A 225 6.89 8.12 28.81
CA ASP A 225 6.77 8.29 30.26
C ASP A 225 7.23 7.03 31.02
N LYS A 226 7.23 5.86 30.37
CA LYS A 226 7.79 4.60 30.85
C LYS A 226 9.23 4.36 30.42
N ASN A 227 9.94 5.43 30.02
CA ASN A 227 11.33 5.45 29.57
C ASN A 227 11.60 4.72 28.24
N ALA A 228 10.62 4.48 27.37
CA ALA A 228 10.93 4.03 26.02
C ALA A 228 11.72 5.12 25.29
N ASP A 229 12.78 4.74 24.59
CA ASP A 229 13.61 5.68 23.81
C ASP A 229 13.70 5.34 22.31
N VAL A 230 13.09 4.22 21.92
CA VAL A 230 12.82 3.83 20.52
C VAL A 230 11.38 3.34 20.46
N ILE A 231 10.57 3.90 19.58
CA ILE A 231 9.16 3.51 19.41
C ILE A 231 8.94 3.07 17.97
N TYR A 232 8.47 1.85 17.76
CA TYR A 232 8.03 1.36 16.46
C TYR A 232 6.52 1.51 16.35
N SER A 233 6.03 2.19 15.29
CA SER A 233 4.61 2.45 15.07
C SER A 233 4.12 1.80 13.76
N ALA A 234 3.42 0.67 13.88
CA ALA A 234 2.72 -0.03 12.78
C ALA A 234 1.22 0.36 12.82
N ALA A 235 0.90 1.60 12.45
CA ALA A 235 -0.41 2.19 12.69
C ALA A 235 -0.92 3.13 11.58
N GLY A 236 -0.40 3.01 10.35
CA GLY A 236 -0.83 3.86 9.23
C GLY A 236 -0.73 5.35 9.57
N LEU A 237 -1.75 6.14 9.20
CA LEU A 237 -1.81 7.58 9.49
C LEU A 237 -1.68 7.88 10.99
N ALA A 238 -2.24 7.05 11.87
CA ALA A 238 -2.11 7.25 13.32
C ALA A 238 -0.65 7.20 13.80
N GLY A 239 0.24 6.50 13.08
CA GLY A 239 1.68 6.46 13.34
C GLY A 239 2.35 7.83 13.26
N SER A 240 1.84 8.77 12.45
CA SER A 240 2.36 10.14 12.35
C SER A 240 2.35 10.87 13.70
N GLY A 241 1.32 10.63 14.52
CA GLY A 241 1.24 11.16 15.87
C GLY A 241 2.30 10.58 16.81
N ALA A 242 2.64 9.30 16.66
CA ALA A 242 3.72 8.66 17.42
C ALA A 242 5.09 9.23 17.03
N ILE A 243 5.32 9.45 15.72
CA ILE A 243 6.52 10.12 15.20
C ILE A 243 6.66 11.53 15.77
N GLU A 244 5.56 12.31 15.78
CA GLU A 244 5.55 13.65 16.36
C GLU A 244 5.93 13.62 17.85
N ALA A 245 5.35 12.71 18.64
CA ALA A 245 5.63 12.60 20.07
C ALA A 245 7.10 12.21 20.34
N ALA A 246 7.62 11.21 19.62
CA ALA A 246 9.02 10.81 19.71
C ALA A 246 9.97 11.96 19.35
N SER A 247 9.67 12.70 18.28
CA SER A 247 10.45 13.86 17.84
C SER A 247 10.52 14.95 18.92
N LYS A 248 9.38 15.32 19.51
CA LYS A 248 9.32 16.32 20.59
C LYS A 248 10.11 15.88 21.82
N ALA A 249 10.14 14.59 22.11
CA ALA A 249 10.91 14.00 23.21
C ALA A 249 12.41 13.79 22.84
N LYS A 250 12.82 14.05 21.61
CA LYS A 250 14.17 13.76 21.08
C LYS A 250 14.53 12.27 21.23
N LYS A 251 13.57 11.42 20.92
CA LYS A 251 13.69 9.96 20.91
C LYS A 251 13.50 9.43 19.50
N TRP A 252 13.92 8.20 19.27
CA TRP A 252 13.78 7.56 17.98
C TRP A 252 12.37 7.02 17.73
N ASN A 253 11.92 7.13 16.50
CA ASN A 253 10.79 6.38 15.99
C ASN A 253 11.26 5.45 14.86
N ILE A 254 10.63 4.29 14.73
CA ILE A 254 10.72 3.42 13.56
C ILE A 254 9.37 3.52 12.86
N GLY A 255 9.40 3.91 11.60
CA GLY A 255 8.23 4.05 10.74
C GLY A 255 7.78 2.72 10.13
N VAL A 256 6.73 2.76 9.29
CA VAL A 256 6.12 1.58 8.68
C VAL A 256 5.70 1.81 7.22
N ASP A 257 5.62 0.75 6.45
CA ASP A 257 5.20 0.59 5.06
C ASP A 257 6.07 1.35 4.06
N SER A 258 6.13 2.66 4.15
CA SER A 258 6.90 3.54 3.28
C SER A 258 8.20 3.99 3.93
N ASP A 259 9.12 4.52 3.14
CA ASP A 259 10.28 5.26 3.66
C ASP A 259 9.83 6.61 4.24
N GLN A 260 9.43 6.60 5.50
CA GLN A 260 8.83 7.76 6.17
C GLN A 260 9.82 8.90 6.45
N TYR A 261 11.13 8.63 6.39
CA TYR A 261 12.15 9.67 6.46
C TYR A 261 12.03 10.68 5.31
N ASN A 262 11.64 10.21 4.12
CA ASN A 262 11.49 11.02 2.91
C ASN A 262 10.05 11.50 2.66
N GLN A 263 9.10 11.17 3.51
CA GLN A 263 7.71 11.60 3.33
C GLN A 263 7.55 13.10 3.65
N ALA A 264 6.95 13.84 2.72
CA ALA A 264 6.81 15.30 2.81
C ALA A 264 6.03 15.75 4.05
N GLY A 265 4.97 15.03 4.42
CA GLY A 265 4.15 15.32 5.60
C GLY A 265 4.88 15.10 6.92
N LEU A 266 6.01 14.38 6.92
CA LEU A 266 6.83 14.08 8.09
C LEU A 266 8.15 14.85 8.13
N ALA A 267 8.40 15.75 7.18
CA ALA A 267 9.66 16.47 7.03
C ALA A 267 10.13 17.19 8.32
N ASN A 268 9.19 17.71 9.11
CA ASN A 268 9.50 18.40 10.37
C ASN A 268 9.98 17.44 11.48
N TYR A 269 9.79 16.15 11.32
CA TYR A 269 10.06 15.10 12.32
C TYR A 269 11.12 14.09 11.86
N LYS A 270 11.59 14.19 10.61
CA LYS A 270 12.43 13.19 9.95
C LYS A 270 13.68 12.82 10.73
N GLU A 271 14.31 13.80 11.43
CA GLU A 271 15.52 13.55 12.24
C GLU A 271 15.29 12.58 13.41
N SER A 272 14.05 12.33 13.76
CA SER A 272 13.67 11.35 14.79
C SER A 272 13.24 10.01 14.22
N ILE A 273 13.15 9.88 12.88
CA ILE A 273 12.83 8.63 12.21
C ILE A 273 14.13 7.87 11.99
N LEU A 274 14.43 6.91 12.86
CA LEU A 274 15.65 6.10 12.78
C LEU A 274 15.71 5.35 11.44
N THR A 275 14.66 4.64 11.13
CA THR A 275 14.40 3.88 9.91
C THR A 275 12.90 3.66 9.76
N SER A 276 12.47 3.02 8.67
CA SER A 276 11.11 2.51 8.51
C SER A 276 11.15 1.04 8.12
N VAL A 277 10.24 0.23 8.68
CA VAL A 277 9.97 -1.10 8.15
C VAL A 277 9.23 -0.92 6.83
N THR A 278 9.93 -1.08 5.73
CA THR A 278 9.35 -0.94 4.40
C THR A 278 8.57 -2.20 4.01
N LYS A 279 7.46 -1.99 3.33
CA LYS A 279 6.63 -3.00 2.70
C LYS A 279 6.36 -2.57 1.27
N ASP A 280 6.87 -3.33 0.30
CA ASP A 280 6.90 -2.89 -1.09
C ASP A 280 5.55 -3.06 -1.80
N VAL A 281 4.57 -2.32 -1.28
CA VAL A 281 3.22 -2.23 -1.84
C VAL A 281 3.25 -1.56 -3.22
N SER A 282 4.17 -0.62 -3.43
CA SER A 282 4.32 0.09 -4.70
C SER A 282 4.62 -0.87 -5.85
N ASP A 283 5.69 -1.65 -5.73
CA ASP A 283 6.06 -2.63 -6.75
C ASP A 283 5.01 -3.73 -6.90
N ALA A 284 4.38 -4.13 -5.81
CA ALA A 284 3.31 -5.14 -5.86
C ALA A 284 2.09 -4.67 -6.65
N VAL A 285 1.66 -3.42 -6.47
CA VAL A 285 0.59 -2.78 -7.27
C VAL A 285 1.00 -2.65 -8.72
N PHE A 286 2.19 -2.08 -8.98
CA PHE A 286 2.72 -1.93 -10.33
C PHE A 286 2.78 -3.28 -11.07
N ASN A 287 3.33 -4.31 -10.43
CA ASN A 287 3.48 -5.63 -11.03
C ASN A 287 2.14 -6.31 -11.32
N LEU A 288 1.12 -6.12 -10.47
CA LEU A 288 -0.22 -6.62 -10.76
C LEU A 288 -0.83 -5.92 -11.98
N ILE A 289 -0.74 -4.59 -12.05
CA ILE A 289 -1.23 -3.80 -13.20
C ILE A 289 -0.51 -4.25 -14.47
N LYS A 290 0.82 -4.32 -14.43
CA LYS A 290 1.64 -4.77 -15.56
C LYS A 290 1.27 -6.18 -16.00
N SER A 291 1.00 -7.11 -15.11
CA SER A 291 0.61 -8.48 -15.44
C SER A 291 -0.68 -8.55 -16.26
N VAL A 292 -1.63 -7.67 -15.95
CA VAL A 292 -2.90 -7.56 -16.69
C VAL A 292 -2.65 -6.95 -18.07
N GLN A 293 -1.87 -5.88 -18.15
CA GLN A 293 -1.51 -5.26 -19.43
C GLN A 293 -0.74 -6.23 -20.35
N ASP A 294 0.15 -7.04 -19.79
CA ASP A 294 0.90 -8.07 -20.54
C ASP A 294 0.00 -9.27 -20.97
N GLY A 295 -1.31 -9.26 -20.67
CA GLY A 295 -2.24 -10.36 -20.98
C GLY A 295 -1.98 -11.63 -20.17
N LYS A 296 -1.28 -11.52 -19.04
CA LYS A 296 -0.92 -12.64 -18.13
C LYS A 296 -1.28 -12.28 -16.69
N PRO A 297 -2.58 -12.04 -16.40
CA PRO A 297 -2.99 -11.56 -15.10
C PRO A 297 -2.58 -12.52 -13.98
N GLN A 298 -1.96 -11.99 -12.95
CA GLN A 298 -1.63 -12.75 -11.75
C GLN A 298 -2.90 -13.13 -10.99
N SER A 299 -2.89 -14.29 -10.35
CA SER A 299 -3.97 -14.74 -9.47
C SER A 299 -3.44 -15.68 -8.38
N GLY A 300 -4.24 -15.89 -7.33
CA GLY A 300 -3.83 -16.64 -6.16
C GLY A 300 -2.92 -15.84 -5.22
N GLU A 301 -2.25 -16.53 -4.32
CA GLU A 301 -1.39 -15.89 -3.32
C GLU A 301 -0.03 -15.51 -3.92
N ILE A 302 0.32 -14.23 -3.77
CA ILE A 302 1.60 -13.64 -4.17
C ILE A 302 2.25 -13.11 -2.91
N ARG A 303 3.33 -13.74 -2.48
CA ARG A 303 3.99 -13.44 -1.21
C ARG A 303 5.32 -12.74 -1.42
N TYR A 304 5.52 -11.66 -0.68
CA TYR A 304 6.71 -10.83 -0.66
C TYR A 304 7.40 -10.90 0.70
N GLY A 305 8.63 -11.38 0.73
CA GLY A 305 9.47 -11.47 1.93
C GLY A 305 10.81 -10.77 1.74
N LEU A 306 11.72 -10.95 2.69
CA LEU A 306 13.10 -10.44 2.59
C LEU A 306 13.87 -11.01 1.41
N ASP A 307 13.54 -12.22 0.97
CA ASP A 307 14.14 -12.91 -0.17
C ASP A 307 13.86 -12.26 -1.52
N LYS A 308 12.83 -11.42 -1.57
CA LYS A 308 12.39 -10.66 -2.77
C LYS A 308 12.43 -9.16 -2.54
N ASP A 309 13.11 -8.70 -1.50
CA ASP A 309 13.11 -7.31 -1.06
C ASP A 309 11.70 -6.70 -0.85
N GLY A 310 10.69 -7.55 -0.69
CA GLY A 310 9.32 -7.12 -0.48
C GLY A 310 9.04 -6.52 0.89
N VAL A 311 9.93 -6.76 1.85
CA VAL A 311 9.97 -6.10 3.16
C VAL A 311 11.43 -5.81 3.52
N GLY A 312 11.67 -4.82 4.37
CA GLY A 312 13.03 -4.47 4.76
C GLY A 312 13.11 -3.29 5.71
N LEU A 313 14.27 -2.68 5.81
CA LEU A 313 14.46 -1.40 6.51
C LEU A 313 14.93 -0.32 5.53
N SER A 314 14.35 0.87 5.64
CA SER A 314 14.82 2.04 4.90
C SER A 314 16.22 2.44 5.36
N MET A 315 17.08 2.78 4.40
CA MET A 315 18.45 3.26 4.62
C MET A 315 18.60 4.77 4.34
N SER A 316 17.51 5.51 4.34
CA SER A 316 17.53 6.93 3.94
C SER A 316 18.02 7.88 5.02
N ASN A 317 17.92 7.51 6.32
CA ASN A 317 18.44 8.35 7.39
C ASN A 317 19.97 8.16 7.52
N PRO A 318 20.79 9.23 7.25
CA PRO A 318 22.25 9.14 7.41
C PRO A 318 22.69 8.75 8.82
N ALA A 319 21.98 9.23 9.85
CA ALA A 319 22.30 8.89 11.23
C ALA A 319 22.18 7.38 11.50
N PHE A 320 21.24 6.69 10.84
CA PHE A 320 21.09 5.24 10.93
C PHE A 320 22.20 4.52 10.18
N THR A 321 22.49 4.92 8.94
CA THR A 321 23.50 4.23 8.09
C THR A 321 24.93 4.42 8.57
N GLU A 322 25.19 5.45 9.38
CA GLU A 322 26.47 5.68 10.04
C GLU A 322 26.69 4.75 11.26
N MET A 323 25.64 4.14 11.80
CA MET A 323 25.71 3.17 12.92
C MET A 323 26.20 1.79 12.44
N LYS A 324 27.48 1.68 12.07
CA LYS A 324 28.03 0.49 11.39
C LYS A 324 27.76 -0.82 12.11
N ASP A 325 27.84 -0.85 13.45
CA ASP A 325 27.58 -2.06 14.23
C ASP A 325 26.10 -2.46 14.22
N VAL A 326 25.19 -1.49 14.13
CA VAL A 326 23.74 -1.71 14.01
C VAL A 326 23.43 -2.28 12.63
N ILE A 327 23.94 -1.63 11.58
CA ILE A 327 23.76 -2.09 10.19
C ILE A 327 24.32 -3.50 10.01
N ALA A 328 25.53 -3.79 10.48
CA ALA A 328 26.10 -5.12 10.39
C ALA A 328 25.27 -6.20 11.12
N ALA A 329 24.62 -5.83 12.23
CA ALA A 329 23.72 -6.75 12.94
C ALA A 329 22.41 -6.98 12.17
N VAL A 330 21.84 -5.93 11.58
CA VAL A 330 20.64 -6.00 10.74
C VAL A 330 20.90 -6.85 9.49
N ASP A 331 22.01 -6.61 8.79
CA ASP A 331 22.37 -7.35 7.57
C ASP A 331 22.57 -8.84 7.85
N ARG A 332 23.23 -9.17 8.99
CA ARG A 332 23.38 -10.55 9.42
C ARG A 332 22.03 -11.20 9.68
N ALA A 333 21.16 -10.54 10.42
CA ALA A 333 19.81 -11.04 10.71
C ALA A 333 18.99 -11.23 9.44
N LYS A 334 19.06 -10.27 8.49
CA LYS A 334 18.43 -10.40 7.16
C LYS A 334 18.89 -11.68 6.47
N GLN A 335 20.21 -11.90 6.41
CA GLN A 335 20.75 -13.09 5.75
C GLN A 335 20.37 -14.39 6.48
N GLU A 336 20.38 -14.41 7.81
CA GLU A 336 20.00 -15.58 8.60
C GLU A 336 18.52 -15.95 8.45
N ILE A 337 17.62 -14.96 8.26
CA ILE A 337 16.22 -15.20 7.93
C ILE A 337 16.09 -15.76 6.52
N ILE A 338 16.75 -15.18 5.52
CA ILE A 338 16.74 -15.64 4.13
C ILE A 338 17.27 -17.06 4.02
N ASP A 339 18.33 -17.38 4.75
CA ASP A 339 18.93 -18.73 4.81
C ASP A 339 18.06 -19.75 5.59
N GLY A 340 16.96 -19.32 6.21
CA GLY A 340 16.09 -20.15 7.04
C GLY A 340 16.68 -20.54 8.40
N LYS A 341 17.78 -19.91 8.83
CA LYS A 341 18.39 -20.14 10.16
C LYS A 341 17.57 -19.52 11.27
N ILE A 342 16.89 -18.40 10.97
CA ILE A 342 15.94 -17.75 11.86
C ILE A 342 14.55 -17.91 11.27
N THR A 343 13.64 -18.54 12.01
CA THR A 343 12.21 -18.53 11.72
C THR A 343 11.56 -17.46 12.57
N VAL A 344 11.03 -16.43 11.91
CA VAL A 344 10.37 -15.33 12.60
C VAL A 344 8.93 -15.70 12.97
N LYS A 345 8.53 -15.39 14.19
CA LYS A 345 7.18 -15.66 14.71
C LYS A 345 6.15 -14.74 14.03
N THR A 346 4.96 -15.26 13.82
CA THR A 346 3.82 -14.54 13.26
C THR A 346 2.76 -14.15 14.30
N ALA A 347 2.97 -14.51 15.57
CA ALA A 347 2.13 -14.14 16.71
C ALA A 347 3.02 -13.95 17.96
N PRO A 348 2.69 -12.96 18.83
CA PRO A 348 3.42 -12.67 20.07
C PRO A 348 3.44 -13.80 21.09
#